data_573d2791bbc500af57a9c96bd2a53f7a
#
_entry.id   573d2791bbc500af57a9c96bd2a53f7a
#
_cell.length_a   1.000
_cell.length_b   1.000
_cell.length_c   1.000
_cell.angle_alpha   90.00
_cell.angle_beta   90.00
_cell.angle_gamma   90.00
#
_symmetry.space_group_name_H-M   'P 1'
#
loop_
_entity.id
_entity.type
_entity.pdbx_description
1 polymer ?
#
loop_
_entity_poly.entity_id
_entity_poly.type
_entity_poly.pdbx_seq_one_letter_code
_entity_poly.pdbx_strand_id
1 'polypeptide(L)'
;MKVLKTSAIAIILAIALLLAPAAKSPASLELNGHEVTWVNHYASISLQIVPDKGLKIKEGTPLVVNIETSKNLVTSYPKIIATKENFIENVASFNIIVKGKKKGQGMVTIHVTYFICSDVKCERFEDSVSHSIYVK
;
A
#
# COMPACT_ATOMS: atom_id res chain seq x y z
N MET A 1 -5.85 6.28 53.01
CA MET A 1 -6.04 5.03 52.27
C MET A 1 -7.19 5.02 51.25
N LYS A 2 -7.96 6.08 51.16
CA LYS A 2 -9.08 6.15 50.19
C LYS A 2 -8.73 6.81 48.85
N VAL A 3 -7.48 7.27 48.67
CA VAL A 3 -7.03 8.02 47.48
C VAL A 3 -6.53 7.13 46.33
N LEU A 4 -6.24 5.85 46.60
CA LEU A 4 -5.69 4.92 45.63
C LEU A 4 -6.71 4.31 44.64
N LYS A 5 -8.01 4.46 44.91
CA LYS A 5 -9.07 3.89 44.05
C LYS A 5 -9.47 4.75 42.85
N THR A 6 -9.11 6.02 42.83
CA THR A 6 -9.48 6.95 41.74
C THR A 6 -8.48 6.99 40.61
N SER A 7 -7.23 6.54 40.80
CA SER A 7 -6.20 6.55 39.76
C SER A 7 -6.37 5.42 38.74
N ALA A 8 -6.96 4.30 39.12
CA ALA A 8 -7.11 3.14 38.26
C ALA A 8 -8.17 3.34 37.16
N ILE A 9 -9.20 4.13 37.44
CA ILE A 9 -10.30 4.37 36.49
C ILE A 9 -9.87 5.33 35.37
N ALA A 10 -9.01 6.29 35.65
CA ALA A 10 -8.50 7.24 34.65
C ALA A 10 -7.55 6.56 33.65
N ILE A 11 -6.80 5.57 34.07
CA ILE A 11 -5.85 4.82 33.22
C ILE A 11 -6.62 3.91 32.25
N ILE A 12 -7.72 3.32 32.66
CA ILE A 12 -8.53 2.44 31.80
C ILE A 12 -9.22 3.23 30.69
N LEU A 13 -9.66 4.46 30.95
CA LEU A 13 -10.25 5.34 29.94
C LEU A 13 -9.23 5.80 28.89
N ALA A 14 -7.98 6.05 29.28
CA ALA A 14 -6.93 6.45 28.33
C ALA A 14 -6.53 5.29 27.40
N ILE A 15 -6.53 4.07 27.89
CA ILE A 15 -6.22 2.87 27.08
C ILE A 15 -7.33 2.59 26.07
N ALA A 16 -8.58 2.82 26.40
CA ALA A 16 -9.71 2.62 25.49
C ALA A 16 -9.68 3.57 24.29
N LEU A 17 -9.16 4.80 24.46
CA LEU A 17 -8.98 5.77 23.37
C LEU A 17 -7.83 5.41 22.43
N LEU A 18 -6.80 4.72 22.90
CA LEU A 18 -5.66 4.27 22.09
C LEU A 18 -5.97 3.03 21.25
N LEU A 19 -7.05 2.33 21.55
CA LEU A 19 -7.48 1.11 20.85
C LEU A 19 -8.59 1.38 19.81
N ALA A 20 -8.94 2.64 19.55
CA ALA A 20 -9.90 2.98 18.50
C ALA A 20 -9.38 2.54 17.13
N PRO A 21 -10.16 1.78 16.32
CA PRO A 21 -9.72 1.33 15.00
C PRO A 21 -9.51 2.52 14.07
N ALA A 22 -8.45 2.46 13.26
CA ALA A 22 -8.23 3.43 12.20
C ALA A 22 -9.35 3.36 11.16
N ALA A 23 -9.68 4.50 10.53
CA ALA A 23 -10.65 4.54 9.46
C ALA A 23 -10.20 3.63 8.29
N LYS A 24 -11.12 2.83 7.77
CA LYS A 24 -10.84 1.93 6.66
C LYS A 24 -10.72 2.72 5.35
N SER A 25 -9.71 2.40 4.55
CA SER A 25 -9.56 2.94 3.19
C SER A 25 -10.73 2.49 2.29
N PRO A 26 -11.16 3.32 1.33
CA PRO A 26 -12.27 2.99 0.41
C PRO A 26 -11.86 2.06 -0.73
N ALA A 27 -10.66 1.53 -0.70
CA ALA A 27 -10.14 0.58 -1.67
C ALA A 27 -9.21 -0.41 -1.00
N SER A 28 -9.04 -1.57 -1.63
CA SER A 28 -8.07 -2.58 -1.24
C SER A 28 -6.88 -2.54 -2.16
N LEU A 29 -5.67 -2.58 -1.61
CA LEU A 29 -4.44 -2.78 -2.36
C LEU A 29 -4.07 -4.26 -2.30
N GLU A 30 -4.14 -4.93 -3.44
CA GLU A 30 -3.83 -6.34 -3.57
C GLU A 30 -2.47 -6.51 -4.24
N LEU A 31 -1.55 -7.21 -3.56
CA LEU A 31 -0.24 -7.56 -4.09
C LEU A 31 -0.14 -9.05 -4.35
N ASN A 32 0.43 -9.39 -5.49
CA ASN A 32 0.79 -10.75 -5.85
C ASN A 32 2.08 -10.71 -6.65
N GLY A 33 3.07 -11.50 -6.24
CA GLY A 33 4.34 -11.48 -6.95
C GLY A 33 5.35 -12.49 -6.44
N HIS A 34 6.54 -12.42 -6.99
CA HIS A 34 7.64 -13.27 -6.59
C HIS A 34 8.02 -13.03 -5.12
N GLU A 35 8.26 -14.12 -4.40
CA GLU A 35 8.75 -14.08 -3.01
C GLU A 35 10.25 -14.34 -2.94
N VAL A 36 10.84 -14.82 -4.03
CA VAL A 36 12.25 -15.18 -4.15
C VAL A 36 12.78 -14.73 -5.51
N THR A 37 14.00 -14.21 -5.52
CA THR A 37 14.78 -13.96 -6.73
C THR A 37 16.26 -14.26 -6.45
N TRP A 38 17.09 -14.05 -7.47
CA TRP A 38 18.55 -14.19 -7.35
C TRP A 38 19.23 -12.85 -7.62
N VAL A 39 20.46 -12.72 -7.16
CA VAL A 39 21.30 -11.55 -7.52
C VAL A 39 21.35 -11.40 -9.04
N ASN A 40 21.13 -10.19 -9.54
CA ASN A 40 21.06 -9.82 -10.94
C ASN A 40 19.87 -10.39 -11.73
N HIS A 41 18.91 -11.00 -11.06
CA HIS A 41 17.65 -11.46 -11.67
C HIS A 41 16.49 -10.54 -11.33
N TYR A 42 15.54 -10.45 -12.24
CA TYR A 42 14.32 -9.65 -12.06
C TYR A 42 13.23 -10.43 -11.34
N ALA A 43 12.46 -9.71 -10.58
CA ALA A 43 11.21 -10.19 -9.98
C ALA A 43 10.10 -9.20 -10.28
N SER A 44 8.89 -9.68 -10.46
CA SER A 44 7.73 -8.84 -10.71
C SER A 44 6.72 -8.94 -9.57
N ILE A 45 6.08 -7.81 -9.29
CA ILE A 45 5.00 -7.70 -8.30
C ILE A 45 3.82 -7.07 -9.02
N SER A 46 2.68 -7.73 -8.98
CA SER A 46 1.42 -7.19 -9.48
C SER A 46 0.72 -6.44 -8.36
N LEU A 47 0.40 -5.18 -8.60
CA LEU A 47 -0.40 -4.35 -7.71
C LEU A 47 -1.75 -4.09 -8.34
N GLN A 48 -2.82 -4.33 -7.61
CA GLN A 48 -4.16 -3.95 -8.00
C GLN A 48 -4.79 -3.06 -6.93
N ILE A 49 -5.44 -1.99 -7.37
CA ILE A 49 -6.22 -1.11 -6.51
C ILE A 49 -7.68 -1.36 -6.85
N VAL A 50 -8.39 -1.97 -5.91
CA VAL A 50 -9.79 -2.40 -6.08
C VAL A 50 -10.67 -1.55 -5.19
N PRO A 51 -11.50 -0.66 -5.77
CA PRO A 51 -12.43 0.15 -4.99
C PRO A 51 -13.46 -0.69 -4.27
N ASP A 52 -13.95 -0.20 -3.13
CA ASP A 52 -15.07 -0.80 -2.43
C ASP A 52 -16.33 -0.75 -3.30
N LYS A 53 -17.28 -1.63 -3.01
CA LYS A 53 -18.54 -1.72 -3.75
C LYS A 53 -19.26 -0.37 -3.83
N GLY A 54 -19.67 0.01 -5.02
CA GLY A 54 -20.36 1.27 -5.27
C GLY A 54 -19.44 2.47 -5.50
N LEU A 55 -18.13 2.29 -5.33
CA LEU A 55 -17.12 3.31 -5.59
C LEU A 55 -16.37 3.01 -6.88
N LYS A 56 -15.75 4.03 -7.45
CA LYS A 56 -15.03 3.91 -8.72
C LYS A 56 -13.66 4.54 -8.66
N ILE A 57 -12.71 3.89 -9.31
CA ILE A 57 -11.44 4.50 -9.67
C ILE A 57 -11.51 4.82 -11.17
N LYS A 58 -11.52 6.11 -11.52
CA LYS A 58 -11.76 6.53 -12.89
C LYS A 58 -10.48 6.76 -13.66
N GLU A 59 -10.47 6.31 -14.90
CA GLU A 59 -9.49 6.74 -15.89
C GLU A 59 -9.48 8.29 -15.97
N GLY A 60 -8.28 8.85 -16.03
CA GLY A 60 -8.10 10.31 -16.09
C GLY A 60 -7.96 11.01 -14.74
N THR A 61 -8.25 10.33 -13.63
CA THR A 61 -7.88 10.85 -12.30
C THR A 61 -6.41 10.61 -12.03
N PRO A 62 -5.70 11.54 -11.35
CA PRO A 62 -4.30 11.34 -11.02
C PRO A 62 -4.10 10.11 -10.15
N LEU A 63 -3.17 9.24 -10.56
CA LEU A 63 -2.77 8.09 -9.77
C LEU A 63 -1.26 7.90 -9.89
N VAL A 64 -0.58 7.91 -8.75
CA VAL A 64 0.87 7.83 -8.68
C VAL A 64 1.28 6.70 -7.75
N VAL A 65 2.19 5.88 -8.21
CA VAL A 65 2.80 4.78 -7.45
C VAL A 65 4.27 5.10 -7.22
N ASN A 66 4.66 5.26 -5.97
CA ASN A 66 6.06 5.46 -5.57
C ASN A 66 6.58 4.17 -4.95
N ILE A 67 7.75 3.73 -5.39
CA ILE A 67 8.33 2.46 -5.01
C ILE A 67 9.66 2.70 -4.32
N GLU A 68 9.78 2.19 -3.09
CA GLU A 68 11.01 2.19 -2.32
C GLU A 68 11.49 0.76 -2.14
N THR A 69 12.79 0.54 -2.27
CA THR A 69 13.40 -0.76 -2.08
C THR A 69 14.47 -0.71 -1.00
N SER A 70 14.61 -1.79 -0.24
CA SER A 70 15.74 -1.99 0.66
C SER A 70 17.04 -2.19 -0.13
N LYS A 71 18.17 -2.22 0.56
CA LYS A 71 19.51 -2.35 -0.06
C LYS A 71 19.71 -3.62 -0.90
N ASN A 72 18.90 -4.65 -0.67
CA ASN A 72 18.98 -5.93 -1.36
C ASN A 72 18.35 -5.91 -2.76
N LEU A 73 17.55 -4.88 -3.04
CA LEU A 73 16.76 -4.74 -4.26
C LEU A 73 17.00 -3.38 -4.91
N VAL A 74 16.73 -3.30 -6.19
CA VAL A 74 16.75 -2.04 -6.94
C VAL A 74 15.59 -2.04 -7.93
N THR A 75 14.98 -0.88 -8.13
CA THR A 75 13.99 -0.68 -9.18
C THR A 75 14.46 0.39 -10.16
N SER A 76 14.22 0.15 -11.46
CA SER A 76 14.51 1.13 -12.52
C SER A 76 13.41 2.21 -12.60
N TYR A 77 12.25 1.92 -12.07
CA TYR A 77 11.08 2.80 -12.13
C TYR A 77 10.54 3.08 -10.70
N PRO A 78 11.20 3.97 -9.95
CA PRO A 78 10.79 4.28 -8.57
C PRO A 78 9.47 5.06 -8.50
N LYS A 79 9.00 5.60 -9.63
CA LYS A 79 7.75 6.34 -9.72
C LYS A 79 7.01 5.95 -11.00
N ILE A 80 5.76 5.55 -10.85
CA ILE A 80 4.88 5.23 -11.98
C ILE A 80 3.68 6.19 -11.92
N ILE A 81 3.46 6.89 -13.02
CA ILE A 81 2.26 7.71 -13.21
C ILE A 81 1.30 6.90 -14.08
N ALA A 82 0.10 6.67 -13.59
CA ALA A 82 -0.88 5.86 -14.30
C ALA A 82 -1.29 6.51 -15.64
N THR A 83 -1.43 5.66 -16.64
CA THR A 83 -2.04 6.00 -17.94
C THR A 83 -3.38 5.27 -18.06
N LYS A 84 -4.15 5.56 -19.08
CA LYS A 84 -5.43 4.88 -19.31
C LYS A 84 -5.32 3.36 -19.36
N GLU A 85 -4.17 2.83 -19.77
CA GLU A 85 -3.92 1.40 -19.89
C GLU A 85 -3.88 0.69 -18.53
N ASN A 86 -3.62 1.43 -17.45
CA ASN A 86 -3.62 0.89 -16.10
C ASN A 86 -5.03 0.65 -15.54
N PHE A 87 -6.05 1.26 -16.15
CA PHE A 87 -7.42 1.16 -15.66
C PHE A 87 -8.22 0.15 -16.51
N ILE A 88 -8.66 -0.92 -15.88
CA ILE A 88 -9.45 -1.97 -16.51
C ILE A 88 -10.63 -2.30 -15.59
N GLU A 89 -11.85 -2.13 -16.11
CA GLU A 89 -13.08 -2.52 -15.39
C GLU A 89 -13.15 -2.02 -13.94
N ASN A 90 -12.85 -0.75 -13.72
CA ASN A 90 -12.89 -0.13 -12.40
C ASN A 90 -11.82 -0.68 -11.42
N VAL A 91 -10.72 -1.18 -11.96
CA VAL A 91 -9.54 -1.61 -11.20
C VAL A 91 -8.32 -0.94 -11.80
N ALA A 92 -7.43 -0.42 -10.98
CA ALA A 92 -6.13 0.05 -11.43
C ALA A 92 -5.08 -1.05 -11.21
N SER A 93 -4.32 -1.39 -12.25
CA SER A 93 -3.35 -2.49 -12.24
C SER A 93 -1.98 -2.01 -12.67
N PHE A 94 -0.95 -2.45 -11.94
CA PHE A 94 0.44 -2.12 -12.21
C PHE A 94 1.31 -3.36 -12.11
N ASN A 95 2.31 -3.42 -12.97
CA ASN A 95 3.37 -4.41 -12.88
C ASN A 95 4.67 -3.72 -12.43
N ILE A 96 5.14 -4.06 -11.25
CA ILE A 96 6.32 -3.48 -10.62
C ILE A 96 7.47 -4.45 -10.79
N ILE A 97 8.56 -3.99 -11.38
CA ILE A 97 9.75 -4.78 -11.66
C ILE A 97 10.88 -4.34 -10.74
N VAL A 98 11.44 -5.29 -10.02
CA VAL A 98 12.62 -5.09 -9.18
C VAL A 98 13.71 -6.09 -9.55
N LYS A 99 14.96 -5.77 -9.23
CA LYS A 99 16.11 -6.61 -9.51
C LYS A 99 16.84 -6.93 -8.21
N GLY A 100 17.22 -8.17 -8.01
CA GLY A 100 18.06 -8.59 -6.90
C GLY A 100 19.46 -7.98 -7.03
N LYS A 101 19.91 -7.31 -5.96
CA LYS A 101 21.22 -6.65 -5.94
C LYS A 101 22.17 -7.33 -4.96
N LYS A 102 21.69 -7.71 -3.80
CA LYS A 102 22.46 -8.29 -2.72
C LYS A 102 21.66 -9.40 -2.03
N LYS A 103 22.34 -10.50 -1.69
CA LYS A 103 21.72 -11.62 -0.98
C LYS A 103 21.12 -11.18 0.35
N GLY A 104 19.98 -11.74 0.69
CA GLY A 104 19.27 -11.51 1.93
C GLY A 104 17.84 -11.10 1.74
N GLN A 105 17.17 -10.83 2.85
CA GLN A 105 15.78 -10.42 2.85
C GLN A 105 15.63 -9.00 2.31
N GLY A 106 14.91 -8.86 1.21
CA GLY A 106 14.58 -7.56 0.63
C GLY A 106 13.14 -7.17 0.94
N MET A 107 12.89 -5.87 0.87
CA MET A 107 11.56 -5.28 1.07
C MET A 107 11.28 -4.27 -0.02
N VAL A 108 10.10 -4.37 -0.60
CA VAL A 108 9.55 -3.38 -1.52
C VAL A 108 8.39 -2.69 -0.82
N THR A 109 8.47 -1.38 -0.67
CA THR A 109 7.40 -0.57 -0.09
C THR A 109 6.78 0.28 -1.18
N ILE A 110 5.47 0.17 -1.32
CA ILE A 110 4.70 0.80 -2.39
C ILE A 110 3.77 1.82 -1.77
N HIS A 111 3.94 3.09 -2.14
CA HIS A 111 3.09 4.19 -1.71
C HIS A 111 2.22 4.61 -2.89
N VAL A 112 0.92 4.63 -2.69
CA VAL A 112 -0.04 4.94 -3.75
C VAL A 112 -0.84 6.17 -3.37
N THR A 113 -0.91 7.12 -4.29
CA THR A 113 -1.81 8.27 -4.21
C THR A 113 -2.85 8.13 -5.32
N TYR A 114 -4.12 8.12 -4.97
CA TYR A 114 -5.19 7.86 -5.91
C TYR A 114 -6.48 8.60 -5.55
N PHE A 115 -7.41 8.66 -6.48
CA PHE A 115 -8.74 9.23 -6.26
C PHE A 115 -9.81 8.15 -6.35
N ILE A 116 -10.74 8.17 -5.42
CA ILE A 116 -11.93 7.33 -5.44
C ILE A 116 -13.14 8.22 -5.61
N CYS A 117 -14.00 7.84 -6.54
CA CYS A 117 -15.19 8.60 -6.92
C CYS A 117 -16.46 7.86 -6.52
N SER A 118 -17.37 8.59 -5.91
CA SER A 118 -18.79 8.21 -5.79
C SER A 118 -19.57 8.86 -6.93
N ASP A 119 -20.89 8.73 -6.93
CA ASP A 119 -21.74 9.43 -7.90
C ASP A 119 -21.75 10.95 -7.70
N VAL A 120 -21.29 11.43 -6.56
CA VAL A 120 -21.34 12.83 -6.15
C VAL A 120 -19.98 13.52 -6.24
N LYS A 121 -18.90 12.85 -5.84
CA LYS A 121 -17.58 13.49 -5.73
C LYS A 121 -16.44 12.48 -5.86
N CYS A 122 -15.24 13.01 -6.15
CA CYS A 122 -13.98 12.28 -6.11
C CYS A 122 -13.14 12.79 -4.94
N GLU A 123 -12.53 11.90 -4.16
CA GLU A 123 -11.65 12.22 -3.05
C GLU A 123 -10.29 11.59 -3.23
N ARG A 124 -9.24 12.29 -2.75
CA ARG A 124 -7.86 11.83 -2.78
C ARG A 124 -7.55 10.96 -1.57
N PHE A 125 -6.88 9.85 -1.81
CA PHE A 125 -6.41 8.92 -0.76
C PHE A 125 -4.94 8.58 -0.95
N GLU A 126 -4.29 8.22 0.14
CA GLU A 126 -2.93 7.71 0.18
C GLU A 126 -2.90 6.41 0.97
N ASP A 127 -2.29 5.38 0.40
CA ASP A 127 -2.11 4.08 1.04
C ASP A 127 -0.70 3.56 0.79
N SER A 128 -0.24 2.69 1.68
CA SER A 128 1.03 1.99 1.56
C SER A 128 0.86 0.50 1.77
N VAL A 129 1.66 -0.27 1.04
CA VAL A 129 1.73 -1.71 1.19
C VAL A 129 3.16 -2.18 0.96
N SER A 130 3.56 -3.26 1.60
CA SER A 130 4.91 -3.80 1.48
C SER A 130 4.89 -5.26 1.05
N HIS A 131 5.92 -5.65 0.30
CA HIS A 131 6.12 -7.01 -0.18
C HIS A 131 7.57 -7.43 0.06
N SER A 132 7.75 -8.63 0.62
CA SER A 132 9.08 -9.17 0.90
C SER A 132 9.56 -10.06 -0.24
N ILE A 133 10.81 -9.89 -0.65
CA ILE A 133 11.48 -10.73 -1.63
C ILE A 133 12.82 -11.17 -1.08
N TYR A 134 13.03 -12.46 -0.94
CA TYR A 134 14.31 -13.00 -0.55
C TYR A 134 15.23 -13.14 -1.76
N VAL A 135 16.43 -12.57 -1.66
CA VAL A 135 17.45 -12.61 -2.74
C VAL A 135 18.47 -13.71 -2.39
N LYS A 136 18.55 -14.70 -3.23
CA LYS A 136 19.52 -15.80 -3.12
C LYS A 136 20.85 -15.48 -3.76
#